data_895f8d311959925dbd1cca8df12a8bec
#
_entry.id   895f8d311959925dbd1cca8df12a8bec
#
_cell.length_a   1.000
_cell.length_b   1.000
_cell.length_c   1.000
_cell.angle_alpha   90.00
_cell.angle_beta   90.00
_cell.angle_gamma   90.00
#
_symmetry.space_group_name_H-M   'P 1'
#
loop_
_entity.id
_entity.type
_entity.pdbx_description
1 polymer ?
#
loop_
_entity_poly.entity_id
_entity_poly.type
_entity_poly.pdbx_seq_one_letter_code
_entity_poly.pdbx_strand_id
1 'polypeptide(L)'
;QKWDVFFSKSKAERDALRAYCISKTAPYTESMFAHKALSVYNQAIDDYKRAYHVERIRMVDDFVRLTVMRDCDNEPVKVMIPTDDFFDLKITKDTMLDAYLIDNYLDMQLFYKAFELMKKRVFSNDYTSYQMVQYGKKYLGLDEDQALDIIHEFMERHWIDDKEYAFDKAQAWHSYGQPKMQICQKLKRAGIVDDVIEDALASLDVETERSNAIKLARRLAHSLKEQSSRMQRQTLVNKLVTKGYSFELAKQVSESIELDENDDEALQRTIAKAKRLYATFDQPKRNQKIQTYCVRKGFNISAIKEVLEGESE
;
A
#
# COMPACT_ATOMS: atom_id res chain seq x y z
N GLN A 1 15.23 -29.17 18.96
CA GLN A 1 14.41 -28.74 20.13
C GLN A 1 15.06 -29.05 21.50
N LYS A 2 15.62 -30.24 21.77
CA LYS A 2 16.28 -30.52 23.06
C LYS A 2 17.70 -29.97 23.13
N TRP A 3 18.36 -29.83 22.00
CA TRP A 3 19.72 -29.30 21.90
C TRP A 3 19.73 -27.77 21.96
N ASP A 4 18.74 -27.10 21.39
CA ASP A 4 18.59 -25.64 21.43
C ASP A 4 18.52 -25.10 22.87
N VAL A 5 17.79 -25.79 23.75
CA VAL A 5 17.69 -25.47 25.18
C VAL A 5 19.03 -25.66 25.91
N PHE A 6 19.87 -26.61 25.46
CA PHE A 6 21.18 -26.80 26.08
C PHE A 6 22.18 -25.70 25.71
N PHE A 7 22.20 -25.30 24.44
CA PHE A 7 23.15 -24.30 23.96
C PHE A 7 22.79 -22.85 24.34
N SER A 8 21.51 -22.58 24.68
CA SER A 8 21.09 -21.30 25.26
C SER A 8 21.57 -21.07 26.70
N LYS A 9 22.18 -22.09 27.34
CA LYS A 9 22.68 -21.99 28.72
C LYS A 9 24.08 -21.43 28.81
N SER A 10 24.36 -20.70 29.89
CA SER A 10 25.71 -20.21 30.18
C SER A 10 26.73 -21.34 30.27
N LYS A 11 28.00 -21.03 30.08
CA LYS A 11 29.10 -22.01 30.20
C LYS A 11 29.07 -22.77 31.52
N ALA A 12 28.80 -22.04 32.65
CA ALA A 12 28.71 -22.65 33.97
C ALA A 12 27.55 -23.65 34.10
N GLU A 13 26.40 -23.33 33.53
CA GLU A 13 25.26 -24.25 33.51
C GLU A 13 25.46 -25.47 32.62
N ARG A 14 26.17 -25.31 31.51
CA ARG A 14 26.59 -26.43 30.65
C ARG A 14 27.57 -27.37 31.34
N ASP A 15 28.54 -26.79 32.05
CA ASP A 15 29.51 -27.58 32.81
C ASP A 15 28.85 -28.28 34.01
N ALA A 16 27.89 -27.66 34.68
CA ALA A 16 27.10 -28.28 35.74
C ALA A 16 26.23 -29.44 35.22
N LEU A 17 25.56 -29.24 34.06
CA LEU A 17 24.79 -30.30 33.39
C LEU A 17 25.69 -31.44 32.92
N ARG A 18 26.89 -31.14 32.43
CA ARG A 18 27.90 -32.13 32.05
C ARG A 18 28.34 -32.96 33.27
N ALA A 19 28.65 -32.30 34.38
CA ALA A 19 29.02 -32.98 35.63
C ALA A 19 27.89 -33.85 36.16
N TYR A 20 26.62 -33.38 36.09
CA TYR A 20 25.43 -34.14 36.45
C TYR A 20 25.24 -35.36 35.54
N CYS A 21 25.33 -35.21 34.25
CA CYS A 21 25.21 -36.31 33.30
C CYS A 21 26.35 -37.36 33.55
N ILE A 22 27.59 -36.93 33.77
CA ILE A 22 28.71 -37.82 34.11
C ILE A 22 28.44 -38.56 35.41
N SER A 23 27.92 -37.88 36.45
CA SER A 23 27.60 -38.52 37.72
C SER A 23 26.48 -39.57 37.62
N LYS A 24 25.50 -39.33 36.73
CA LYS A 24 24.38 -40.25 36.47
C LYS A 24 24.75 -41.41 35.55
N THR A 25 25.70 -41.24 34.65
CA THR A 25 26.20 -42.30 33.77
C THR A 25 27.37 -43.09 34.36
N ALA A 26 28.00 -42.60 35.44
CA ALA A 26 29.08 -43.32 36.13
C ALA A 26 28.75 -44.78 36.56
N PRO A 27 27.50 -45.10 36.98
CA PRO A 27 27.13 -46.49 37.27
C PRO A 27 27.02 -47.37 36.03
N TYR A 28 26.95 -46.79 34.82
CA TYR A 28 26.80 -47.51 33.55
C TYR A 28 28.11 -47.54 32.72
N THR A 29 29.27 -47.41 33.39
CA THR A 29 30.59 -47.33 32.73
C THR A 29 30.95 -48.62 31.94
N GLU A 30 30.25 -49.72 32.12
CA GLU A 30 30.43 -50.92 31.35
C GLU A 30 29.50 -51.06 30.13
N SER A 31 28.56 -50.14 29.95
CA SER A 31 27.66 -50.19 28.82
C SER A 31 28.24 -49.47 27.59
N MET A 32 28.44 -50.22 26.52
CA MET A 32 28.88 -49.72 25.20
C MET A 32 27.99 -48.56 24.67
N PHE A 33 26.81 -48.41 25.24
CA PHE A 33 25.85 -47.33 24.90
C PHE A 33 26.21 -46.00 25.57
N ALA A 34 26.66 -46.00 26.83
CA ALA A 34 27.05 -44.77 27.54
C ALA A 34 28.31 -44.16 26.94
N HIS A 35 29.29 -44.97 26.58
CA HIS A 35 30.52 -44.52 25.90
C HIS A 35 30.21 -43.96 24.50
N LYS A 36 29.31 -44.60 23.75
CA LYS A 36 28.92 -44.14 22.41
C LYS A 36 28.12 -42.84 22.46
N ALA A 37 27.22 -42.71 23.44
CA ALA A 37 26.46 -41.44 23.67
C ALA A 37 27.41 -40.30 24.11
N LEU A 38 28.37 -40.57 24.98
CA LEU A 38 29.35 -39.57 25.43
C LEU A 38 30.32 -39.17 24.28
N SER A 39 30.72 -40.12 23.44
CA SER A 39 31.53 -39.86 22.25
C SER A 39 30.78 -38.99 21.23
N VAL A 40 29.53 -39.31 20.92
CA VAL A 40 28.68 -38.52 20.03
C VAL A 40 28.43 -37.12 20.61
N TYR A 41 28.19 -37.03 21.92
CA TYR A 41 28.01 -35.75 22.61
C TYR A 41 29.27 -34.88 22.58
N ASN A 42 30.45 -35.47 22.85
CA ASN A 42 31.72 -34.75 22.78
C ASN A 42 32.04 -34.34 21.33
N GLN A 43 31.77 -35.20 20.36
CA GLN A 43 31.95 -34.88 18.95
C GLN A 43 31.01 -33.75 18.51
N ALA A 44 29.74 -33.75 18.93
CA ALA A 44 28.79 -32.67 18.67
C ALA A 44 29.23 -31.32 19.32
N ILE A 45 29.85 -31.40 20.53
CA ILE A 45 30.45 -30.23 21.18
C ILE A 45 31.68 -29.73 20.43
N ASP A 46 32.54 -30.61 19.97
CA ASP A 46 33.76 -30.24 19.26
C ASP A 46 33.44 -29.74 17.83
N ASP A 47 32.46 -30.31 17.17
CA ASP A 47 31.93 -29.78 15.89
C ASP A 47 31.28 -28.39 16.06
N TYR A 48 30.62 -28.16 17.20
CA TYR A 48 30.00 -26.86 17.52
C TYR A 48 31.01 -25.81 17.98
N LYS A 49 32.18 -26.23 18.53
CA LYS A 49 33.27 -25.35 18.93
C LYS A 49 34.13 -24.85 17.78
N ARG A 50 33.87 -25.27 16.55
CA ARG A 50 34.57 -24.76 15.38
C ARG A 50 34.07 -23.34 15.10
N ALA A 51 34.73 -22.39 15.76
CA ALA A 51 34.45 -20.99 15.65
C ALA A 51 34.72 -20.47 14.23
N TYR A 52 33.93 -19.52 13.83
CA TYR A 52 34.23 -18.74 12.62
C TYR A 52 35.21 -17.62 12.97
N HIS A 53 36.22 -17.39 12.16
CA HIS A 53 37.03 -16.18 12.25
C HIS A 53 36.56 -15.11 11.27
N VAL A 54 36.65 -13.85 11.70
CA VAL A 54 36.21 -12.70 10.90
C VAL A 54 37.31 -12.26 9.97
N GLU A 55 37.11 -12.44 8.66
CA GLU A 55 38.07 -11.99 7.64
C GLU A 55 37.86 -10.55 7.20
N ARG A 56 36.58 -10.18 7.00
CA ARG A 56 36.22 -8.87 6.47
C ARG A 56 35.00 -8.32 7.17
N ILE A 57 35.05 -7.01 7.44
CA ILE A 57 33.97 -6.22 8.03
C ILE A 57 33.58 -5.13 7.03
N ARG A 58 32.30 -4.96 6.77
CA ARG A 58 31.76 -3.88 5.95
C ARG A 58 30.50 -3.30 6.61
N MET A 59 30.57 -2.04 7.01
CA MET A 59 29.41 -1.31 7.52
C MET A 59 28.40 -1.07 6.39
N VAL A 60 27.13 -1.28 6.66
CA VAL A 60 26.01 -1.10 5.71
C VAL A 60 24.83 -0.54 6.50
N ASP A 61 24.77 0.75 6.66
CA ASP A 61 23.73 1.47 7.42
C ASP A 61 23.46 0.86 8.81
N ASP A 62 22.28 0.24 9.01
CA ASP A 62 21.87 -0.36 10.29
C ASP A 62 22.50 -1.76 10.53
N PHE A 63 23.25 -2.29 9.59
CA PHE A 63 23.84 -3.62 9.66
C PHE A 63 25.33 -3.60 9.34
N VAL A 64 25.99 -4.61 9.84
CA VAL A 64 27.39 -4.91 9.50
C VAL A 64 27.43 -6.23 8.74
N ARG A 65 27.97 -6.21 7.54
CA ARG A 65 28.23 -7.43 6.77
C ARG A 65 29.59 -7.98 7.14
N LEU A 66 29.59 -9.14 7.75
CA LEU A 66 30.80 -9.91 8.02
C LEU A 66 31.05 -10.91 6.90
N THR A 67 32.29 -11.12 6.57
CA THR A 67 32.75 -12.32 5.86
C THR A 67 33.48 -13.13 6.89
N VAL A 68 32.99 -14.32 7.20
CA VAL A 68 33.56 -15.23 8.20
C VAL A 68 33.94 -16.53 7.53
N MET A 69 34.99 -17.16 8.04
CA MET A 69 35.47 -18.47 7.56
C MET A 69 35.51 -19.47 8.70
N ARG A 70 35.19 -20.73 8.42
CA ARG A 70 35.47 -21.86 9.29
C ARG A 70 36.90 -22.38 9.00
N ASP A 71 37.62 -22.72 10.02
CA ASP A 71 38.94 -23.28 9.87
C ASP A 71 38.96 -24.63 9.10
N CYS A 72 37.82 -25.33 9.05
CA CYS A 72 37.70 -26.64 8.41
C CYS A 72 37.28 -26.59 6.92
N ASP A 73 36.57 -25.56 6.46
CA ASP A 73 35.87 -25.64 5.16
C ASP A 73 36.44 -24.72 4.07
N ASN A 74 37.30 -23.78 4.42
CA ASN A 74 37.86 -22.76 3.53
C ASN A 74 36.81 -22.00 2.67
N GLU A 75 35.53 -22.11 2.96
CA GLU A 75 34.48 -21.40 2.26
C GLU A 75 34.04 -20.15 3.05
N PRO A 76 34.11 -18.96 2.45
CA PRO A 76 33.70 -17.76 3.12
C PRO A 76 32.17 -17.67 3.22
N VAL A 77 31.64 -17.52 4.42
CA VAL A 77 30.26 -17.27 4.71
C VAL A 77 30.03 -15.76 4.91
N LYS A 78 29.02 -15.21 4.24
CA LYS A 78 28.63 -13.80 4.40
C LYS A 78 27.41 -13.74 5.31
N VAL A 79 27.55 -13.06 6.42
CA VAL A 79 26.49 -12.88 7.41
C VAL A 79 26.26 -11.39 7.66
N MET A 80 25.02 -11.00 7.86
CA MET A 80 24.62 -9.66 8.30
C MET A 80 24.27 -9.73 9.77
N ILE A 81 24.77 -8.78 10.53
CA ILE A 81 24.43 -8.61 11.95
C ILE A 81 24.02 -7.16 12.20
N PRO A 82 23.10 -6.88 13.14
CA PRO A 82 22.77 -5.54 13.55
C PRO A 82 24.01 -4.76 14.00
N THR A 83 24.03 -3.45 13.75
CA THR A 83 25.15 -2.59 14.13
C THR A 83 25.34 -2.56 15.64
N ASP A 84 24.26 -2.57 16.41
CA ASP A 84 24.32 -2.58 17.87
C ASP A 84 24.97 -3.87 18.39
N ASP A 85 24.55 -5.04 17.87
CA ASP A 85 25.14 -6.33 18.22
C ASP A 85 26.64 -6.38 17.86
N PHE A 86 27.01 -5.77 16.73
CA PHE A 86 28.42 -5.70 16.32
C PHE A 86 29.27 -4.96 17.35
N PHE A 87 28.80 -3.84 17.87
CA PHE A 87 29.52 -3.06 18.88
C PHE A 87 29.50 -3.73 20.26
N ASP A 88 28.36 -4.29 20.65
CA ASP A 88 28.22 -4.99 21.94
C ASP A 88 29.12 -6.23 22.03
N LEU A 89 29.22 -6.98 20.95
CA LEU A 89 30.09 -8.14 20.83
C LEU A 89 31.56 -7.76 20.60
N LYS A 90 31.86 -6.45 20.42
CA LYS A 90 33.24 -5.92 20.19
C LYS A 90 33.98 -6.67 19.07
N ILE A 91 33.26 -6.92 17.97
CA ILE A 91 33.80 -7.68 16.84
C ILE A 91 34.89 -6.88 16.14
N THR A 92 36.03 -7.51 15.93
CA THR A 92 37.17 -6.98 15.18
C THR A 92 37.60 -7.98 14.12
N LYS A 93 38.50 -7.57 13.23
CA LYS A 93 39.15 -8.52 12.32
C LYS A 93 39.85 -9.60 13.13
N ASP A 94 39.79 -10.81 12.67
CA ASP A 94 40.34 -12.02 13.34
C ASP A 94 39.62 -12.42 14.64
N THR A 95 38.49 -11.76 14.99
CA THR A 95 37.66 -12.21 16.11
C THR A 95 37.08 -13.59 15.82
N MET A 96 37.13 -14.46 16.81
CA MET A 96 36.55 -15.80 16.76
C MET A 96 35.10 -15.71 17.24
N LEU A 97 34.14 -16.10 16.39
CA LEU A 97 32.72 -16.11 16.67
C LEU A 97 32.20 -17.55 16.80
N ASP A 98 31.31 -17.76 17.76
CA ASP A 98 30.66 -19.05 17.97
C ASP A 98 29.79 -19.42 16.74
N ALA A 99 29.84 -20.68 16.33
CA ALA A 99 29.06 -21.17 15.21
C ALA A 99 27.54 -20.96 15.42
N TYR A 100 27.04 -21.18 16.65
CA TYR A 100 25.66 -20.96 17.00
C TYR A 100 25.22 -19.49 16.77
N LEU A 101 26.08 -18.55 17.11
CA LEU A 101 25.84 -17.12 16.89
C LEU A 101 25.71 -16.82 15.39
N ILE A 102 26.59 -17.37 14.58
CA ILE A 102 26.59 -17.21 13.13
C ILE A 102 25.36 -17.88 12.51
N ASP A 103 25.01 -19.09 12.94
CA ASP A 103 23.84 -19.80 12.43
C ASP A 103 22.55 -19.04 12.73
N ASN A 104 22.41 -18.45 13.94
CA ASN A 104 21.26 -17.58 14.26
C ASN A 104 21.17 -16.36 13.33
N TYR A 105 22.28 -15.68 13.07
CA TYR A 105 22.28 -14.55 12.15
C TYR A 105 22.03 -14.96 10.69
N LEU A 106 22.45 -16.17 10.31
CA LEU A 106 22.12 -16.73 8.99
C LEU A 106 20.62 -17.00 8.85
N ASP A 107 19.97 -17.50 9.87
CA ASP A 107 18.52 -17.71 9.89
C ASP A 107 17.76 -16.38 9.78
N MET A 108 18.32 -15.31 10.33
CA MET A 108 17.77 -13.96 10.23
C MET A 108 18.12 -13.20 8.93
N GLN A 109 18.90 -13.81 8.03
CA GLN A 109 19.39 -13.14 6.80
C GLN A 109 18.28 -12.62 5.90
N LEU A 110 17.17 -13.37 5.77
CA LEU A 110 16.03 -12.94 4.97
C LEU A 110 15.42 -11.66 5.55
N PHE A 111 15.21 -11.64 6.86
CA PHE A 111 14.69 -10.49 7.58
C PHE A 111 15.57 -9.24 7.41
N TYR A 112 16.89 -9.37 7.64
CA TYR A 112 17.81 -8.23 7.50
C TYR A 112 17.90 -7.69 6.08
N LYS A 113 17.89 -8.56 5.07
CA LYS A 113 17.84 -8.15 3.67
C LYS A 113 16.52 -7.46 3.34
N ALA A 114 15.41 -7.97 3.86
CA ALA A 114 14.10 -7.38 3.66
C ALA A 114 14.01 -5.99 4.32
N PHE A 115 14.53 -5.85 5.55
CA PHE A 115 14.62 -4.57 6.24
C PHE A 115 15.32 -3.51 5.38
N GLU A 116 16.50 -3.80 4.86
CA GLU A 116 17.27 -2.88 4.01
C GLU A 116 16.52 -2.52 2.70
N LEU A 117 15.86 -3.49 2.07
CA LEU A 117 15.09 -3.25 0.85
C LEU A 117 13.85 -2.41 1.11
N MET A 118 13.15 -2.69 2.22
CA MET A 118 11.98 -1.92 2.64
C MET A 118 12.37 -0.50 3.04
N LYS A 119 13.47 -0.32 3.77
CA LYS A 119 14.03 0.99 4.12
C LYS A 119 14.32 1.83 2.86
N LYS A 120 15.06 1.30 1.90
CA LYS A 120 15.33 1.99 0.63
C LYS A 120 14.07 2.40 -0.10
N ARG A 121 13.04 1.57 -0.03
CA ARG A 121 11.77 1.85 -0.68
C ARG A 121 11.02 3.00 0.01
N VAL A 122 10.98 3.02 1.33
CA VAL A 122 10.35 4.09 2.13
C VAL A 122 11.01 5.44 1.83
N PHE A 123 12.34 5.49 1.75
CA PHE A 123 13.05 6.72 1.40
C PHE A 123 12.95 7.14 -0.07
N SER A 124 12.43 6.28 -0.95
CA SER A 124 12.23 6.63 -2.36
C SER A 124 10.87 7.27 -2.66
N ASN A 125 9.84 6.95 -1.89
CA ASN A 125 8.47 7.46 -2.06
C ASN A 125 7.70 7.32 -0.75
N ASP A 126 6.62 8.09 -0.62
CA ASP A 126 5.71 7.98 0.51
C ASP A 126 4.88 6.70 0.42
N TYR A 127 4.94 5.89 1.46
CA TYR A 127 4.17 4.66 1.62
C TYR A 127 3.49 4.62 2.98
N THR A 128 2.34 3.95 3.05
CA THR A 128 1.69 3.64 4.31
C THR A 128 2.25 2.36 4.92
N SER A 129 2.05 2.20 6.23
CA SER A 129 2.38 0.97 6.96
C SER A 129 1.78 -0.26 6.27
N TYR A 130 0.50 -0.22 5.92
CA TYR A 130 -0.21 -1.29 5.21
C TYR A 130 0.44 -1.64 3.87
N GLN A 131 0.77 -0.64 3.05
CA GLN A 131 1.39 -0.87 1.74
C GLN A 131 2.76 -1.54 1.87
N MET A 132 3.52 -1.17 2.89
CA MET A 132 4.84 -1.75 3.13
C MET A 132 4.75 -3.17 3.69
N VAL A 133 3.79 -3.48 4.56
CA VAL A 133 3.51 -4.87 4.98
C VAL A 133 3.16 -5.74 3.77
N GLN A 134 2.26 -5.26 2.90
CA GLN A 134 1.92 -6.00 1.68
C GLN A 134 3.12 -6.19 0.75
N TYR A 135 3.99 -5.20 0.66
CA TYR A 135 5.22 -5.33 -0.12
C TYR A 135 6.17 -6.39 0.47
N GLY A 136 6.40 -6.38 1.78
CA GLY A 136 7.23 -7.38 2.48
C GLY A 136 6.74 -8.81 2.24
N LYS A 137 5.44 -9.03 2.44
CA LYS A 137 4.78 -10.34 2.22
C LYS A 137 4.87 -10.80 0.76
N LYS A 138 4.53 -9.92 -0.18
CA LYS A 138 4.38 -10.32 -1.60
C LYS A 138 5.72 -10.48 -2.33
N TYR A 139 6.70 -9.64 -2.03
CA TYR A 139 7.92 -9.55 -2.84
C TYR A 139 9.20 -9.96 -2.12
N LEU A 140 9.19 -9.96 -0.79
CA LEU A 140 10.39 -10.27 0.00
C LEU A 140 10.29 -11.60 0.75
N GLY A 141 9.13 -12.28 0.67
CA GLY A 141 8.93 -13.60 1.27
C GLY A 141 8.80 -13.58 2.79
N LEU A 142 8.51 -12.40 3.39
CA LEU A 142 8.26 -12.28 4.82
C LEU A 142 6.89 -12.86 5.17
N ASP A 143 6.78 -13.45 6.34
CA ASP A 143 5.48 -13.66 6.97
C ASP A 143 4.90 -12.34 7.50
N GLU A 144 3.71 -12.40 8.07
CA GLU A 144 3.02 -11.19 8.53
C GLU A 144 3.68 -10.58 9.74
N ASP A 145 4.11 -11.40 10.69
CA ASP A 145 4.75 -10.95 11.94
C ASP A 145 6.10 -10.29 11.65
N GLN A 146 6.92 -10.91 10.81
CA GLN A 146 8.19 -10.35 10.36
C GLN A 146 8.02 -9.01 9.62
N ALA A 147 7.00 -8.89 8.78
CA ALA A 147 6.73 -7.65 8.08
C ALA A 147 6.23 -6.55 9.04
N LEU A 148 5.41 -6.90 10.03
CA LEU A 148 4.94 -5.98 11.07
C LEU A 148 6.08 -5.51 11.97
N ASP A 149 7.00 -6.39 12.37
CA ASP A 149 8.16 -6.02 13.18
C ASP A 149 9.01 -4.94 12.48
N ILE A 150 9.27 -5.11 11.19
CA ILE A 150 10.00 -4.09 10.40
C ILE A 150 9.23 -2.77 10.35
N ILE A 151 7.91 -2.82 10.16
CA ILE A 151 7.09 -1.61 10.07
C ILE A 151 7.00 -0.91 11.42
N HIS A 152 6.92 -1.66 12.51
CA HIS A 152 6.93 -1.10 13.86
C HIS A 152 8.21 -0.28 14.10
N GLU A 153 9.37 -0.84 13.76
CA GLU A 153 10.65 -0.14 13.83
C GLU A 153 10.67 1.13 12.95
N PHE A 154 10.10 1.07 11.74
CA PHE A 154 10.04 2.24 10.84
C PHE A 154 9.11 3.33 11.39
N MET A 155 8.03 2.95 12.07
CA MET A 155 7.13 3.89 12.73
C MET A 155 7.77 4.53 13.97
N GLU A 156 8.48 3.76 14.80
CA GLU A 156 9.24 4.27 15.95
C GLU A 156 10.32 5.28 15.52
N ARG A 157 10.96 5.03 14.39
CA ARG A 157 11.96 5.95 13.81
C ARG A 157 11.34 7.11 13.02
N HIS A 158 10.02 7.22 12.98
CA HIS A 158 9.29 8.20 12.17
C HIS A 158 9.64 8.17 10.66
N TRP A 159 9.99 6.99 10.12
CA TRP A 159 10.19 6.81 8.68
C TRP A 159 8.88 6.55 7.94
N ILE A 160 7.88 6.07 8.65
CA ILE A 160 6.50 5.92 8.18
C ILE A 160 5.59 6.59 9.20
N ASP A 161 4.74 7.48 8.71
CA ASP A 161 3.65 8.09 9.48
C ASP A 161 2.38 8.07 8.63
N ASP A 162 1.46 7.18 8.95
CA ASP A 162 0.19 7.01 8.23
C ASP A 162 -0.72 8.22 8.37
N LYS A 163 -0.60 8.97 9.48
CA LYS A 163 -1.37 10.20 9.71
C LYS A 163 -0.84 11.32 8.82
N GLU A 164 0.45 11.58 8.84
CA GLU A 164 1.10 12.58 7.98
C GLU A 164 0.81 12.27 6.51
N TYR A 165 1.00 11.00 6.09
CA TYR A 165 0.65 10.55 4.74
C TYR A 165 -0.80 10.90 4.37
N ALA A 166 -1.77 10.62 5.25
CA ALA A 166 -3.18 10.86 4.97
C ALA A 166 -3.47 12.34 4.78
N PHE A 167 -2.94 13.21 5.64
CA PHE A 167 -3.14 14.66 5.56
C PHE A 167 -2.50 15.24 4.29
N ASP A 168 -1.25 14.90 4.01
CA ASP A 168 -0.51 15.39 2.84
C ASP A 168 -1.16 14.97 1.53
N LYS A 169 -1.51 13.68 1.41
CA LYS A 169 -2.18 13.17 0.21
C LYS A 169 -3.59 13.74 0.05
N ALA A 170 -4.34 13.87 1.14
CA ALA A 170 -5.67 14.50 1.09
C ALA A 170 -5.58 15.93 0.58
N GLN A 171 -4.69 16.74 1.13
CA GLN A 171 -4.46 18.12 0.74
C GLN A 171 -4.02 18.24 -0.73
N ALA A 172 -3.04 17.42 -1.13
CA ALA A 172 -2.55 17.40 -2.50
C ALA A 172 -3.66 17.01 -3.50
N TRP A 173 -4.38 15.91 -3.26
CA TRP A 173 -5.45 15.49 -4.16
C TRP A 173 -6.62 16.45 -4.20
N HIS A 174 -6.93 17.09 -3.07
CA HIS A 174 -7.97 18.11 -2.99
C HIS A 174 -7.61 19.34 -3.82
N SER A 175 -6.38 19.83 -3.76
CA SER A 175 -5.89 20.94 -4.56
C SER A 175 -5.91 20.64 -6.06
N TYR A 176 -5.68 19.36 -6.44
CA TYR A 176 -5.83 18.88 -7.83
C TYR A 176 -7.29 18.65 -8.26
N GLY A 177 -8.26 18.98 -7.41
CA GLY A 177 -9.68 18.94 -7.77
C GLY A 177 -10.38 17.62 -7.52
N GLN A 178 -9.79 16.72 -6.72
CA GLN A 178 -10.46 15.47 -6.35
C GLN A 178 -11.47 15.73 -5.22
N PRO A 179 -12.71 15.20 -5.35
CA PRO A 179 -13.72 15.32 -4.31
C PRO A 179 -13.38 14.49 -3.08
N LYS A 180 -13.86 14.91 -1.91
CA LYS A 180 -13.64 14.23 -0.62
C LYS A 180 -13.94 12.74 -0.66
N MET A 181 -15.01 12.30 -1.34
CA MET A 181 -15.36 10.89 -1.46
C MET A 181 -14.30 10.07 -2.22
N GLN A 182 -13.69 10.62 -3.27
CA GLN A 182 -12.61 9.94 -3.98
C GLN A 182 -11.34 9.88 -3.14
N ILE A 183 -11.03 10.94 -2.41
CA ILE A 183 -9.90 10.98 -1.48
C ILE A 183 -10.08 9.91 -0.40
N CYS A 184 -11.25 9.84 0.23
CA CYS A 184 -11.59 8.80 1.20
C CYS A 184 -11.34 7.38 0.65
N GLN A 185 -11.84 7.09 -0.55
CA GLN A 185 -11.64 5.77 -1.16
C GLN A 185 -10.16 5.45 -1.43
N LYS A 186 -9.37 6.45 -1.79
CA LYS A 186 -7.93 6.26 -2.01
C LYS A 186 -7.19 5.99 -0.71
N LEU A 187 -7.49 6.74 0.35
CA LEU A 187 -6.89 6.54 1.67
C LEU A 187 -7.29 5.17 2.25
N LYS A 188 -8.55 4.75 2.11
CA LYS A 188 -8.97 3.38 2.49
C LYS A 188 -8.21 2.30 1.73
N ARG A 189 -7.99 2.45 0.44
CA ARG A 189 -7.17 1.51 -0.35
C ARG A 189 -5.70 1.51 0.05
N ALA A 190 -5.22 2.62 0.57
CA ALA A 190 -3.87 2.72 1.13
C ALA A 190 -3.76 2.10 2.53
N GLY A 191 -4.87 1.64 3.12
CA GLY A 191 -4.91 1.00 4.43
C GLY A 191 -4.97 1.96 5.61
N ILE A 192 -5.30 3.23 5.37
CA ILE A 192 -5.48 4.22 6.44
C ILE A 192 -6.78 3.92 7.20
N VAL A 193 -6.72 4.02 8.52
CA VAL A 193 -7.87 3.81 9.41
C VAL A 193 -8.90 4.93 9.30
N ASP A 194 -10.17 4.60 9.55
CA ASP A 194 -11.28 5.53 9.29
C ASP A 194 -11.17 6.84 10.09
N ASP A 195 -10.76 6.80 11.35
CA ASP A 195 -10.62 8.00 12.20
C ASP A 195 -9.61 9.00 11.59
N VAL A 196 -8.47 8.52 11.12
CA VAL A 196 -7.45 9.36 10.47
C VAL A 196 -7.95 9.91 9.13
N ILE A 197 -8.73 9.13 8.38
CA ILE A 197 -9.36 9.60 7.14
C ILE A 197 -10.36 10.72 7.44
N GLU A 198 -11.20 10.57 8.46
CA GLU A 198 -12.17 11.60 8.85
C GLU A 198 -11.48 12.91 9.24
N ASP A 199 -10.43 12.84 10.06
CA ASP A 199 -9.61 13.98 10.45
C ASP A 199 -8.98 14.67 9.23
N ALA A 200 -8.36 13.91 8.33
CA ALA A 200 -7.76 14.43 7.12
C ALA A 200 -8.78 15.09 6.18
N LEU A 201 -9.98 14.51 6.02
CA LEU A 201 -11.05 15.08 5.22
C LEU A 201 -11.70 16.32 5.87
N ALA A 202 -11.75 16.36 7.21
CA ALA A 202 -12.26 17.51 7.95
C ALA A 202 -11.34 18.73 7.80
N SER A 203 -10.03 18.52 7.68
CA SER A 203 -9.05 19.58 7.48
C SER A 203 -9.11 20.27 6.11
N LEU A 204 -9.83 19.67 5.14
CA LEU A 204 -9.89 20.17 3.76
C LEU A 204 -10.82 21.38 3.64
N ASP A 205 -10.33 22.40 2.96
CA ASP A 205 -11.04 23.66 2.76
C ASP A 205 -12.29 23.49 1.89
N VAL A 206 -13.44 23.95 2.41
CA VAL A 206 -14.75 23.83 1.77
C VAL A 206 -14.85 24.72 0.52
N GLU A 207 -14.25 25.91 0.53
CA GLU A 207 -14.30 26.83 -0.61
C GLU A 207 -13.48 26.31 -1.79
N THR A 208 -12.37 25.63 -1.51
CA THR A 208 -11.60 24.92 -2.53
C THR A 208 -12.42 23.80 -3.17
N GLU A 209 -13.15 23.01 -2.38
CA GLU A 209 -14.04 21.96 -2.91
C GLU A 209 -15.13 22.55 -3.81
N ARG A 210 -15.78 23.63 -3.37
CA ARG A 210 -16.79 24.35 -4.14
C ARG A 210 -16.23 24.90 -5.45
N SER A 211 -15.07 25.57 -5.40
CA SER A 211 -14.38 26.09 -6.59
C SER A 211 -14.08 25.00 -7.60
N ASN A 212 -13.57 23.85 -7.14
CA ASN A 212 -13.29 22.68 -7.99
C ASN A 212 -14.56 22.11 -8.62
N ALA A 213 -15.66 22.02 -7.86
CA ALA A 213 -16.95 21.60 -8.36
C ALA A 213 -17.47 22.56 -9.45
N ILE A 214 -17.38 23.87 -9.25
CA ILE A 214 -17.76 24.90 -10.24
C ILE A 214 -16.94 24.78 -11.52
N LYS A 215 -15.61 24.64 -11.41
CA LYS A 215 -14.73 24.46 -12.58
C LYS A 215 -15.12 23.20 -13.39
N LEU A 216 -15.38 22.10 -12.70
CA LEU A 216 -15.83 20.86 -13.34
C LEU A 216 -17.21 21.04 -13.99
N ALA A 217 -18.15 21.65 -13.29
CA ALA A 217 -19.51 21.85 -13.76
C ALA A 217 -19.55 22.73 -15.02
N ARG A 218 -18.81 23.83 -15.07
CA ARG A 218 -18.70 24.67 -16.28
C ARG A 218 -18.17 23.90 -17.48
N ARG A 219 -17.17 23.04 -17.28
CA ARG A 219 -16.64 22.17 -18.33
C ARG A 219 -17.69 21.15 -18.81
N LEU A 220 -18.46 20.57 -17.89
CA LEU A 220 -19.50 19.60 -18.22
C LEU A 220 -20.70 20.26 -18.91
N ALA A 221 -21.12 21.46 -18.48
CA ALA A 221 -22.24 22.20 -19.03
C ALA A 221 -22.11 22.43 -20.54
N HIS A 222 -20.87 22.71 -21.02
CA HIS A 222 -20.63 22.89 -22.45
C HIS A 222 -21.05 21.67 -23.30
N SER A 223 -20.98 20.47 -22.73
CA SER A 223 -21.38 19.23 -23.42
C SER A 223 -22.89 18.93 -23.37
N LEU A 224 -23.65 19.74 -22.63
CA LEU A 224 -25.09 19.51 -22.38
C LEU A 224 -26.03 20.42 -23.17
N LYS A 225 -25.51 21.30 -24.03
CA LYS A 225 -26.25 22.30 -24.80
C LYS A 225 -27.37 21.77 -25.70
N GLU A 226 -27.43 20.47 -25.95
CA GLU A 226 -28.46 19.79 -26.73
C GLU A 226 -29.58 19.22 -25.85
N GLN A 227 -29.65 19.60 -24.58
CA GLN A 227 -30.69 19.18 -23.64
C GLN A 227 -31.51 20.39 -23.21
N SER A 228 -32.76 20.16 -22.77
CA SER A 228 -33.53 21.23 -22.14
C SER A 228 -32.81 21.72 -20.85
N SER A 229 -33.03 22.97 -20.48
CA SER A 229 -32.45 23.60 -19.29
C SER A 229 -32.65 22.75 -18.02
N ARG A 230 -33.84 22.20 -17.84
CA ARG A 230 -34.18 21.28 -16.75
C ARG A 230 -33.34 20.01 -16.80
N MET A 231 -33.20 19.38 -17.97
CA MET A 231 -32.40 18.16 -18.12
C MET A 231 -30.89 18.44 -17.98
N GLN A 232 -30.42 19.60 -18.45
CA GLN A 232 -29.03 20.02 -18.25
C GLN A 232 -28.69 20.08 -16.75
N ARG A 233 -29.55 20.77 -15.94
CA ARG A 233 -29.35 20.86 -14.48
C ARG A 233 -29.34 19.48 -13.83
N GLN A 234 -30.32 18.64 -14.13
CA GLN A 234 -30.40 17.27 -13.58
C GLN A 234 -29.20 16.42 -13.97
N THR A 235 -28.79 16.49 -15.25
CA THR A 235 -27.60 15.74 -15.74
C THR A 235 -26.32 16.24 -15.09
N LEU A 236 -26.22 17.55 -14.87
CA LEU A 236 -25.05 18.15 -14.22
C LEU A 236 -24.91 17.69 -12.77
N VAL A 237 -26.03 17.72 -12.00
CA VAL A 237 -26.05 17.19 -10.63
C VAL A 237 -25.63 15.73 -10.62
N ASN A 238 -26.24 14.89 -11.46
CA ASN A 238 -25.92 13.47 -11.53
C ASN A 238 -24.44 13.22 -11.87
N LYS A 239 -23.89 13.98 -12.81
CA LYS A 239 -22.46 13.86 -13.17
C LYS A 239 -21.54 14.30 -12.05
N LEU A 240 -21.84 15.37 -11.32
CA LEU A 240 -21.05 15.82 -10.16
C LEU A 240 -21.11 14.79 -9.03
N VAL A 241 -22.28 14.25 -8.72
CA VAL A 241 -22.45 13.19 -7.71
C VAL A 241 -21.67 11.93 -8.11
N THR A 242 -21.76 11.51 -9.37
CA THR A 242 -20.98 10.38 -9.90
C THR A 242 -19.47 10.61 -9.80
N LYS A 243 -19.04 11.88 -9.86
CA LYS A 243 -17.63 12.25 -9.65
C LYS A 243 -17.22 12.30 -8.18
N GLY A 244 -18.18 12.18 -7.25
CA GLY A 244 -17.91 12.08 -5.83
C GLY A 244 -18.13 13.37 -5.04
N TYR A 245 -18.77 14.38 -5.61
CA TYR A 245 -19.26 15.53 -4.86
C TYR A 245 -20.55 15.19 -4.13
N SER A 246 -20.81 15.83 -2.99
CA SER A 246 -22.07 15.65 -2.28
C SER A 246 -23.25 16.13 -3.12
N PHE A 247 -24.43 15.53 -2.93
CA PHE A 247 -25.64 15.94 -3.65
C PHE A 247 -25.98 17.41 -3.38
N GLU A 248 -25.81 17.86 -2.14
CA GLU A 248 -26.07 19.25 -1.72
C GLU A 248 -25.19 20.23 -2.50
N LEU A 249 -23.87 19.98 -2.51
CA LEU A 249 -22.92 20.82 -3.24
C LEU A 249 -23.19 20.76 -4.75
N ALA A 250 -23.46 19.58 -5.30
CA ALA A 250 -23.77 19.41 -6.72
C ALA A 250 -25.01 20.20 -7.13
N LYS A 251 -26.07 20.22 -6.29
CA LYS A 251 -27.26 21.00 -6.50
C LYS A 251 -26.97 22.50 -6.46
N GLN A 252 -26.34 23.01 -5.40
CA GLN A 252 -25.96 24.42 -5.26
C GLN A 252 -25.13 24.90 -6.45
N VAL A 253 -24.13 24.10 -6.86
CA VAL A 253 -23.26 24.41 -8.00
C VAL A 253 -24.05 24.43 -9.29
N SER A 254 -24.96 23.49 -9.52
CA SER A 254 -25.81 23.46 -10.74
C SER A 254 -26.74 24.66 -10.85
N GLU A 255 -27.20 25.21 -9.72
CA GLU A 255 -28.03 26.42 -9.66
C GLU A 255 -27.21 27.71 -9.87
N SER A 256 -25.91 27.71 -9.46
CA SER A 256 -25.02 28.87 -9.59
C SER A 256 -24.39 29.04 -10.98
N ILE A 257 -24.52 28.03 -11.85
CA ILE A 257 -23.92 28.08 -13.20
C ILE A 257 -24.98 28.59 -14.21
N GLU A 258 -24.54 29.56 -14.99
CA GLU A 258 -25.31 29.99 -16.17
C GLU A 258 -25.32 28.83 -17.18
N LEU A 259 -26.48 28.28 -17.42
CA LEU A 259 -26.77 27.32 -18.48
C LEU A 259 -27.42 28.06 -19.65
N ASP A 260 -27.38 27.45 -20.82
CA ASP A 260 -28.11 27.94 -21.99
C ASP A 260 -29.60 27.68 -21.72
N GLU A 261 -30.32 28.72 -21.27
CA GLU A 261 -31.72 28.62 -20.84
C GLU A 261 -32.72 28.82 -21.98
N ASN A 262 -32.27 29.08 -23.21
CA ASN A 262 -33.15 29.16 -24.38
C ASN A 262 -33.48 27.75 -24.88
N ASP A 263 -34.54 27.18 -24.29
CA ASP A 263 -35.02 25.84 -24.62
C ASP A 263 -35.46 25.73 -26.08
N ASP A 264 -35.96 26.81 -26.70
CA ASP A 264 -36.42 26.82 -28.10
C ASP A 264 -35.22 26.67 -29.07
N GLU A 265 -34.17 27.46 -28.87
CA GLU A 265 -32.94 27.30 -29.68
C GLU A 265 -32.27 25.93 -29.46
N ALA A 266 -32.25 25.45 -28.23
CA ALA A 266 -31.71 24.14 -27.91
C ALA A 266 -32.49 23.01 -28.56
N LEU A 267 -33.86 23.15 -28.60
CA LEU A 267 -34.75 22.23 -29.28
C LEU A 267 -34.49 22.22 -30.79
N GLN A 268 -34.43 23.40 -31.43
CA GLN A 268 -34.16 23.51 -32.86
C GLN A 268 -32.81 22.86 -33.23
N ARG A 269 -31.74 23.15 -32.48
CA ARG A 269 -30.43 22.50 -32.68
C ARG A 269 -30.51 20.98 -32.54
N THR A 270 -31.27 20.50 -31.55
CA THR A 270 -31.44 19.07 -31.29
C THR A 270 -32.25 18.38 -32.38
N ILE A 271 -33.34 19.00 -32.87
CA ILE A 271 -34.14 18.51 -34.01
C ILE A 271 -33.29 18.47 -35.28
N ALA A 272 -32.52 19.52 -35.59
CA ALA A 272 -31.67 19.58 -36.76
C ALA A 272 -30.61 18.44 -36.75
N LYS A 273 -30.04 18.13 -35.57
CA LYS A 273 -29.15 17.01 -35.41
C LYS A 273 -29.87 15.67 -35.58
N ALA A 274 -31.04 15.50 -34.97
CA ALA A 274 -31.83 14.28 -35.08
C ALA A 274 -32.28 14.01 -36.53
N LYS A 275 -32.64 15.04 -37.29
CA LYS A 275 -32.98 14.94 -38.73
C LYS A 275 -31.82 14.36 -39.54
N ARG A 276 -30.59 14.81 -39.27
CA ARG A 276 -29.36 14.26 -39.90
C ARG A 276 -29.12 12.80 -39.52
N LEU A 277 -29.29 12.48 -38.21
CA LEU A 277 -29.07 11.15 -37.69
C LEU A 277 -30.05 10.11 -38.26
N TYR A 278 -31.30 10.52 -38.48
CA TYR A 278 -32.37 9.63 -38.94
C TYR A 278 -32.77 9.87 -40.41
N ALA A 279 -31.91 10.49 -41.23
CA ALA A 279 -32.18 10.84 -42.61
C ALA A 279 -32.55 9.64 -43.52
N THR A 280 -32.07 8.44 -43.17
CA THR A 280 -32.30 7.20 -43.94
C THR A 280 -33.69 6.60 -43.75
N PHE A 281 -34.48 7.08 -42.78
CA PHE A 281 -35.83 6.56 -42.52
C PHE A 281 -36.89 7.32 -43.28
N ASP A 282 -37.98 6.64 -43.62
CA ASP A 282 -39.21 7.26 -44.19
C ASP A 282 -39.82 8.28 -43.23
N GLN A 283 -40.51 9.28 -43.75
CA GLN A 283 -40.92 10.45 -43.01
C GLN A 283 -41.72 10.16 -41.71
N PRO A 284 -42.71 9.23 -41.67
CA PRO A 284 -43.45 8.93 -40.44
C PRO A 284 -42.55 8.34 -39.36
N LYS A 285 -41.68 7.36 -39.69
CA LYS A 285 -40.77 6.73 -38.76
C LYS A 285 -39.67 7.68 -38.31
N ARG A 286 -39.18 8.54 -39.22
CA ARG A 286 -38.21 9.58 -38.93
C ARG A 286 -38.72 10.54 -37.88
N ASN A 287 -39.93 11.06 -38.06
CA ASN A 287 -40.56 11.99 -37.10
C ASN A 287 -40.75 11.35 -35.71
N GLN A 288 -41.19 10.08 -35.68
CA GLN A 288 -41.30 9.34 -34.40
C GLN A 288 -39.96 9.17 -33.70
N LYS A 289 -38.86 8.86 -34.45
CA LYS A 289 -37.51 8.74 -33.89
C LYS A 289 -36.98 10.08 -33.39
N ILE A 290 -37.25 11.19 -34.13
CA ILE A 290 -36.89 12.55 -33.73
C ILE A 290 -37.60 12.92 -32.42
N GLN A 291 -38.91 12.69 -32.34
CA GLN A 291 -39.70 12.93 -31.12
C GLN A 291 -39.09 12.16 -29.92
N THR A 292 -38.87 10.85 -30.10
CA THR A 292 -38.26 10.02 -29.04
C THR A 292 -36.90 10.53 -28.62
N TYR A 293 -36.06 10.97 -29.56
CA TYR A 293 -34.74 11.52 -29.30
C TYR A 293 -34.82 12.82 -28.48
N CYS A 294 -35.72 13.76 -28.89
CA CYS A 294 -35.90 15.05 -28.21
C CYS A 294 -36.52 14.89 -26.81
N VAL A 295 -37.46 13.96 -26.63
CA VAL A 295 -38.06 13.64 -25.32
C VAL A 295 -36.95 13.11 -24.36
N ARG A 296 -36.04 12.24 -24.84
CA ARG A 296 -34.89 11.77 -24.04
C ARG A 296 -33.92 12.89 -23.66
N LYS A 297 -33.91 13.99 -24.42
CA LYS A 297 -33.13 15.20 -24.12
C LYS A 297 -33.89 16.16 -23.19
N GLY A 298 -35.11 15.82 -22.77
CA GLY A 298 -35.91 16.53 -21.78
C GLY A 298 -36.86 17.60 -22.35
N PHE A 299 -37.03 17.65 -23.65
CA PHE A 299 -37.98 18.60 -24.28
C PHE A 299 -39.39 18.13 -24.18
N ASN A 300 -40.32 19.10 -24.11
CA ASN A 300 -41.77 18.82 -24.07
C ASN A 300 -42.25 18.31 -25.43
N ILE A 301 -43.13 17.31 -25.40
CA ILE A 301 -43.63 16.68 -26.61
C ILE A 301 -44.48 17.65 -27.47
N SER A 302 -45.16 18.61 -26.82
CA SER A 302 -45.97 19.64 -27.49
C SER A 302 -45.09 20.59 -28.29
N ALA A 303 -44.02 21.11 -27.69
CA ALA A 303 -43.04 21.97 -28.36
C ALA A 303 -42.34 21.25 -29.52
N ILE A 304 -42.01 19.94 -29.34
CA ILE A 304 -41.41 19.16 -30.42
C ILE A 304 -42.33 19.03 -31.62
N LYS A 305 -43.65 18.80 -31.40
CA LYS A 305 -44.63 18.67 -32.47
C LYS A 305 -44.83 20.00 -33.21
N GLU A 306 -44.96 21.10 -32.47
CA GLU A 306 -45.12 22.44 -33.03
C GLU A 306 -43.98 22.81 -34.01
N VAL A 307 -42.73 22.52 -33.63
CA VAL A 307 -41.56 22.77 -34.49
C VAL A 307 -41.56 21.84 -35.72
N LEU A 308 -41.97 20.56 -35.57
CA LEU A 308 -41.98 19.61 -36.68
C LEU A 308 -43.13 19.85 -37.65
N GLU A 309 -44.26 20.39 -37.19
CA GLU A 309 -45.45 20.73 -38.00
C GLU A 309 -45.24 22.06 -38.72
N GLY A 310 -44.71 23.08 -38.04
CA GLY A 310 -44.42 24.40 -38.64
C GLY A 310 -43.34 24.40 -39.72
N GLU A 311 -42.52 23.35 -39.83
CA GLU A 311 -41.58 23.18 -40.95
C GLU A 311 -42.17 22.40 -42.13
N SER A 312 -43.42 21.95 -42.01
CA SER A 312 -44.10 21.15 -43.06
C SER A 312 -45.05 22.00 -43.94
N GLU A 313 -45.19 23.27 -43.56
CA GLU A 313 -45.86 24.32 -44.37
C GLU A 313 -44.80 25.11 -45.20
#